data_dd4204b3f159daa25dcff0a43152ad41
#
_entry.id   dd4204b3f159daa25dcff0a43152ad41
#
_cell.length_a   1.000
_cell.length_b   1.000
_cell.length_c   1.000
_cell.angle_alpha   90.00
_cell.angle_beta   90.00
_cell.angle_gamma   90.00
#
_symmetry.space_group_name_H-M   'P 1'
#
loop_
_entity.id
_entity.type
_entity.pdbx_description
1 polymer ?
#
loop_
_entity_poly.entity_id
_entity_poly.type
_entity_poly.pdbx_seq_one_letter_code
_entity_poly.pdbx_strand_id
1 'polypeptide(L)'
;METISGNALREEDSHDVIAGCLQVYDSRIGSEPQGSIPIWEHQFLKIGRDAKSNTFSIDSDPEFMVSRNHCEIYVVVYETSINHVYVRDRKSINGTYVNGTLIGVGPNVTPGYLLDDGDEIELRPYWKFKLFQTDHPRRHELTRVQSEECKFFANRYLVTNRCLGEGAEACVHLATDTKTKKQLVCKVVNLQKLRGRDVTKQVQRRFQEADILRQLHHPNILSYVDCISSPHSLYALPTPDPFSQKNCLLIGSRYTFTELASGGDLMSFIYRHNLIDEFDVRIIMWQVTSGLRFLHSRGVVHRDLKPENILLAFSPKLLHYRVMLSDFGTSSVPRRNRMTSNVGTASYQAPELVFGSIQTPAVDIWSMGIVTLILLVPPTDDQLSELIRMDQEVLDEYTGELNEKAASRRSSKSLNFVRRCLRINPEERLTTALASSHPWLSTPEKHLKFFQQLDEKMLAEWQNPEQFRPMPLALEDSIFTGEFSHDPSPEVAPRSAGQCAMAL
;
A
#
# COMPACT_ATOMS: atom_id res chain seq x y z
N MET A 1 10.53 10.55 45.47
CA MET A 1 9.73 9.52 44.71
C MET A 1 8.35 10.09 44.53
N GLU A 2 8.19 10.94 43.54
CA GLU A 2 6.86 11.44 43.15
C GLU A 2 6.40 10.63 41.97
N THR A 3 5.30 9.94 42.18
CA THR A 3 4.59 9.12 41.20
C THR A 3 4.12 9.99 40.03
N ILE A 4 4.57 9.66 38.83
CA ILE A 4 4.07 10.25 37.59
C ILE A 4 2.57 9.91 37.52
N SER A 5 1.71 10.91 37.76
CA SER A 5 0.27 10.75 37.73
C SER A 5 -0.21 10.66 36.28
N GLY A 6 -0.42 9.44 35.81
CA GLY A 6 -1.21 9.17 34.62
C GLY A 6 -2.66 9.49 34.88
N ASN A 7 -3.20 10.48 34.18
CA ASN A 7 -4.62 10.82 34.25
C ASN A 7 -5.47 9.82 33.46
N ALA A 8 -6.33 9.16 34.24
CA ALA A 8 -7.65 8.61 33.91
C ALA A 8 -7.79 7.70 32.67
N LEU A 9 -7.73 6.45 32.96
CA LEU A 9 -8.41 5.37 32.27
C LEU A 9 -9.91 5.68 32.15
N ARG A 10 -10.42 5.77 30.93
CA ARG A 10 -11.83 5.55 30.65
C ARG A 10 -12.02 4.05 30.40
N GLU A 11 -12.66 3.41 31.32
CA GLU A 11 -13.24 2.07 31.13
C GLU A 11 -14.32 2.17 30.06
N GLU A 12 -14.20 1.34 29.00
CA GLU A 12 -15.31 0.64 28.35
C GLU A 12 -14.78 -0.26 27.22
N ASP A 13 -14.84 -1.56 27.45
CA ASP A 13 -14.98 -2.70 26.51
C ASP A 13 -14.24 -2.67 25.16
N SER A 14 -12.91 -2.68 25.20
CA SER A 14 -12.10 -3.32 24.18
C SER A 14 -10.94 -4.02 24.89
N HIS A 15 -10.65 -5.26 24.52
CA HIS A 15 -9.43 -5.93 24.94
C HIS A 15 -8.25 -5.18 24.30
N ASP A 16 -7.80 -4.09 24.93
CA ASP A 16 -6.65 -3.31 24.48
C ASP A 16 -5.41 -4.19 24.60
N VAL A 17 -4.88 -4.60 23.43
CA VAL A 17 -3.66 -5.40 23.34
C VAL A 17 -2.45 -4.46 23.36
N ILE A 18 -1.45 -4.80 24.19
CA ILE A 18 -0.18 -4.06 24.24
C ILE A 18 0.72 -4.55 23.11
N ALA A 19 1.05 -3.68 22.17
CA ALA A 19 1.97 -3.94 21.08
C ALA A 19 3.45 -3.77 21.49
N GLY A 20 3.71 -3.13 22.61
CA GLY A 20 5.07 -2.89 23.12
C GLY A 20 5.12 -1.83 24.20
N CYS A 21 6.31 -1.42 24.55
CA CYS A 21 6.52 -0.31 25.48
C CYS A 21 7.72 0.55 25.08
N LEU A 22 7.72 1.81 25.50
CA LEU A 22 8.85 2.71 25.39
C LEU A 22 9.49 2.91 26.75
N GLN A 23 10.76 2.56 26.90
CA GLN A 23 11.56 3.02 28.04
C GLN A 23 11.97 4.46 27.84
N VAL A 24 11.79 5.29 28.85
CA VAL A 24 12.04 6.73 28.81
C VAL A 24 13.38 7.05 29.47
N TYR A 25 14.21 7.81 28.79
CA TYR A 25 15.52 8.25 29.29
C TYR A 25 15.62 9.77 29.23
N ASP A 26 16.15 10.37 30.29
CA ASP A 26 16.55 11.77 30.34
C ASP A 26 18.05 11.85 30.62
N SER A 27 18.83 12.25 29.63
CA SER A 27 20.30 12.31 29.75
C SER A 27 20.81 13.27 30.83
N ARG A 28 19.96 14.16 31.32
CA ARG A 28 20.30 15.07 32.44
C ARG A 28 20.30 14.38 33.80
N ILE A 29 19.51 13.29 33.91
CA ILE A 29 19.32 12.56 35.16
C ILE A 29 20.33 11.39 35.27
N GLY A 30 20.59 10.73 34.12
CA GLY A 30 21.50 9.59 34.07
C GLY A 30 21.25 8.66 32.88
N SER A 31 21.89 7.48 32.91
CA SER A 31 21.79 6.47 31.87
C SER A 31 20.67 5.43 32.11
N GLU A 32 20.07 5.45 33.32
CA GLU A 32 18.98 4.51 33.66
C GLU A 32 17.63 5.01 33.17
N PRO A 33 16.73 4.09 32.81
CA PRO A 33 15.39 4.47 32.38
C PRO A 33 14.60 5.09 33.53
N GLN A 34 13.94 6.20 33.27
CA GLN A 34 13.09 6.92 34.24
C GLN A 34 11.69 6.31 34.39
N GLY A 35 11.27 5.51 33.42
CA GLY A 35 9.97 4.86 33.39
C GLY A 35 9.70 4.13 32.10
N SER A 36 8.51 3.56 31.98
CA SER A 36 8.06 2.85 30.80
C SER A 36 6.64 3.29 30.41
N ILE A 37 6.38 3.47 29.12
CA ILE A 37 5.10 3.89 28.58
C ILE A 37 4.57 2.75 27.70
N PRO A 38 3.38 2.17 27.98
CA PRO A 38 2.80 1.14 27.12
C PRO A 38 2.35 1.72 25.77
N ILE A 39 2.49 0.94 24.72
CA ILE A 39 1.97 1.23 23.38
C ILE A 39 0.81 0.28 23.11
N TRP A 40 -0.38 0.82 22.92
CA TRP A 40 -1.61 0.07 22.69
C TRP A 40 -1.92 0.03 21.18
N GLU A 41 -2.47 -1.09 20.70
CA GLU A 41 -2.77 -1.28 19.26
C GLU A 41 -3.72 -0.24 18.69
N HIS A 42 -4.70 0.20 19.47
CA HIS A 42 -5.76 1.11 18.99
C HIS A 42 -5.59 2.57 19.44
N GLN A 43 -4.49 2.88 20.12
CA GLN A 43 -4.25 4.22 20.66
C GLN A 43 -3.07 4.90 19.99
N PHE A 44 -3.10 6.24 20.00
CA PHE A 44 -1.99 7.08 19.60
C PHE A 44 -1.26 7.58 20.84
N LEU A 45 -0.01 7.18 21.00
CA LEU A 45 0.85 7.75 22.02
C LEU A 45 1.43 9.07 21.49
N LYS A 46 0.91 10.18 21.95
CA LYS A 46 1.35 11.53 21.57
C LYS A 46 2.32 12.06 22.61
N ILE A 47 3.47 12.55 22.15
CA ILE A 47 4.54 13.09 22.98
C ILE A 47 4.77 14.57 22.67
N GLY A 48 4.89 15.39 23.68
CA GLY A 48 5.19 16.80 23.58
C GLY A 48 5.09 17.50 24.94
N ARG A 49 5.35 18.80 25.00
CA ARG A 49 5.35 19.54 26.28
C ARG A 49 3.97 20.08 26.71
N ASP A 50 2.96 20.02 25.86
CA ASP A 50 1.59 20.46 26.20
C ASP A 50 0.78 19.30 26.76
N ALA A 51 0.55 19.28 28.08
CA ALA A 51 -0.17 18.22 28.76
C ALA A 51 -1.63 18.05 28.28
N LYS A 52 -2.26 19.09 27.69
CA LYS A 52 -3.64 19.00 27.21
C LYS A 52 -3.80 18.27 25.90
N SER A 53 -2.75 18.25 25.08
CA SER A 53 -2.79 17.73 23.70
C SER A 53 -1.93 16.47 23.50
N ASN A 54 -1.22 16.04 24.53
CA ASN A 54 -0.36 14.86 24.47
C ASN A 54 -0.75 13.80 25.51
N THR A 55 -0.51 12.55 25.18
CA THR A 55 -0.70 11.40 26.09
C THR A 55 0.45 11.35 27.11
N PHE A 56 1.66 11.69 26.65
CA PHE A 56 2.84 11.81 27.49
C PHE A 56 3.38 13.24 27.41
N SER A 57 3.37 13.94 28.55
CA SER A 57 3.83 15.33 28.64
C SER A 57 5.24 15.41 29.22
N ILE A 58 6.08 16.22 28.56
CA ILE A 58 7.44 16.53 29.01
C ILE A 58 7.42 17.94 29.63
N ASP A 59 6.99 18.03 30.87
CA ASP A 59 6.81 19.29 31.59
C ASP A 59 8.14 19.91 32.05
N SER A 60 9.16 19.07 32.25
CA SER A 60 10.49 19.46 32.74
C SER A 60 11.49 19.80 31.63
N ASP A 61 11.09 20.64 30.66
CA ASP A 61 11.94 21.10 29.57
C ASP A 61 12.19 22.63 29.70
N PRO A 62 13.17 23.05 30.53
CA PRO A 62 13.40 24.47 30.83
C PRO A 62 13.87 25.27 29.61
N GLU A 63 14.46 24.62 28.61
CA GLU A 63 14.98 25.25 27.41
C GLU A 63 13.95 25.23 26.25
N PHE A 64 12.75 24.70 26.48
CA PHE A 64 11.69 24.57 25.49
C PHE A 64 12.11 23.85 24.20
N MET A 65 13.04 22.89 24.30
CA MET A 65 13.55 22.14 23.16
C MET A 65 12.52 21.17 22.59
N VAL A 66 11.60 20.69 23.42
CA VAL A 66 10.48 19.85 22.99
C VAL A 66 9.30 20.71 22.58
N SER A 67 8.77 20.50 21.39
CA SER A 67 7.60 21.22 20.87
C SER A 67 6.32 20.88 21.63
N ARG A 68 5.32 21.79 21.64
CA ARG A 68 4.01 21.52 22.27
C ARG A 68 3.41 20.18 21.82
N ASN A 69 3.46 19.94 20.51
CA ASN A 69 3.12 18.66 19.87
C ASN A 69 4.37 18.21 19.12
N HIS A 70 5.13 17.25 19.65
CA HIS A 70 6.45 16.94 19.08
C HIS A 70 6.39 15.76 18.12
N CYS A 71 6.06 14.57 18.62
CA CYS A 71 5.89 13.37 17.80
C CYS A 71 4.70 12.54 18.29
N GLU A 72 4.35 11.53 17.54
CA GLU A 72 3.38 10.53 17.96
C GLU A 72 3.78 9.15 17.48
N ILE A 73 3.46 8.15 18.27
CA ILE A 73 3.67 6.73 17.99
C ILE A 73 2.30 6.10 17.79
N TYR A 74 2.19 5.20 16.82
CA TYR A 74 0.97 4.46 16.53
C TYR A 74 1.28 3.09 15.97
N VAL A 75 0.29 2.19 16.04
CA VAL A 75 0.41 0.81 15.60
C VAL A 75 -0.50 0.58 14.39
N VAL A 76 0.02 -0.14 13.41
CA VAL A 76 -0.78 -0.72 12.32
C VAL A 76 -0.81 -2.22 12.52
N VAL A 77 -2.01 -2.74 12.80
CA VAL A 77 -2.26 -4.17 12.98
C VAL A 77 -2.62 -4.77 11.63
N TYR A 78 -1.79 -5.68 11.14
CA TYR A 78 -2.05 -6.37 9.87
C TYR A 78 -2.72 -7.74 10.08
N GLU A 79 -2.33 -8.43 11.14
CA GLU A 79 -2.89 -9.70 11.60
C GLU A 79 -2.81 -9.73 13.12
N THR A 80 -3.52 -10.64 13.77
CA THR A 80 -3.57 -10.76 15.25
C THR A 80 -2.21 -10.89 15.95
N SER A 81 -1.14 -11.15 15.18
CA SER A 81 0.23 -11.30 15.70
C SER A 81 1.26 -10.50 14.91
N ILE A 82 0.83 -9.53 14.07
CA ILE A 82 1.74 -8.74 13.24
C ILE A 82 1.42 -7.26 13.41
N ASN A 83 2.17 -6.65 14.31
CA ASN A 83 2.07 -5.24 14.63
C ASN A 83 3.26 -4.47 14.05
N HIS A 84 2.97 -3.40 13.34
CA HIS A 84 3.96 -2.45 12.87
C HIS A 84 3.85 -1.17 13.69
N VAL A 85 4.88 -0.87 14.48
CA VAL A 85 4.96 0.34 15.28
C VAL A 85 5.62 1.43 14.47
N TYR A 86 4.96 2.58 14.35
CA TYR A 86 5.45 3.74 13.62
C TYR A 86 5.62 4.93 14.55
N VAL A 87 6.62 5.77 14.27
CA VAL A 87 6.75 7.10 14.85
C VAL A 87 6.70 8.15 13.74
N ARG A 88 6.09 9.30 14.00
CA ARG A 88 6.16 10.45 13.09
C ARG A 88 6.30 11.77 13.84
N ASP A 89 6.94 12.70 13.18
CA ASP A 89 7.05 14.08 13.65
C ASP A 89 5.71 14.81 13.49
N ARG A 90 5.35 15.65 14.45
CA ARG A 90 4.13 16.46 14.46
C ARG A 90 4.41 17.95 14.28
N LYS A 91 5.25 18.28 13.30
CA LYS A 91 5.70 19.65 13.01
C LYS A 91 6.56 20.24 14.13
N SER A 92 7.46 19.41 14.66
CA SER A 92 8.37 19.88 15.70
C SER A 92 9.38 20.91 15.17
N ILE A 93 9.89 21.77 16.05
CA ILE A 93 10.88 22.79 15.68
C ILE A 93 12.27 22.17 15.56
N ASN A 94 12.62 21.28 16.49
CA ASN A 94 13.98 20.71 16.59
C ASN A 94 14.10 19.33 15.96
N GLY A 95 12.98 18.77 15.45
CA GLY A 95 12.96 17.47 14.75
C GLY A 95 12.91 16.26 15.67
N THR A 96 12.36 15.18 15.11
CA THR A 96 12.33 13.86 15.70
C THR A 96 13.39 12.99 15.01
N TYR A 97 14.18 12.25 15.81
CA TYR A 97 15.25 11.38 15.30
C TYR A 97 14.96 9.94 15.67
N VAL A 98 15.41 9.00 14.84
CA VAL A 98 15.45 7.56 15.14
C VAL A 98 16.86 7.06 14.87
N ASN A 99 17.50 6.48 15.89
CA ASN A 99 18.89 6.01 15.83
C ASN A 99 19.84 7.05 15.20
N GLY A 100 19.72 8.31 15.64
CA GLY A 100 20.50 9.43 15.12
C GLY A 100 20.07 9.97 13.76
N THR A 101 19.15 9.34 13.05
CA THR A 101 18.62 9.79 11.75
C THR A 101 17.43 10.72 11.96
N LEU A 102 17.48 11.93 11.38
CA LEU A 102 16.34 12.86 11.38
C LEU A 102 15.21 12.29 10.50
N ILE A 103 14.04 12.03 11.10
CA ILE A 103 12.87 11.49 10.39
C ILE A 103 11.84 12.57 10.03
N GLY A 104 11.90 13.72 10.70
CA GLY A 104 11.00 14.82 10.43
C GLY A 104 11.31 16.05 11.25
N VAL A 105 11.00 17.23 10.66
CA VAL A 105 11.14 18.55 11.27
C VAL A 105 10.34 19.58 10.47
N GLY A 106 9.90 20.64 11.13
CA GLY A 106 9.35 21.82 10.48
C GLY A 106 7.88 21.75 10.13
N PRO A 107 7.40 22.55 9.16
CA PRO A 107 5.99 22.88 9.06
C PRO A 107 5.11 21.72 8.57
N ASN A 108 5.68 20.71 7.95
CA ASN A 108 4.93 19.60 7.38
C ASN A 108 4.89 18.40 8.32
N VAL A 109 3.77 17.69 8.35
CA VAL A 109 3.68 16.39 9.00
C VAL A 109 4.40 15.38 8.11
N THR A 110 5.28 14.58 8.72
CA THR A 110 6.05 13.58 7.99
C THR A 110 5.30 12.25 7.87
N PRO A 111 5.62 11.41 6.89
CA PRO A 111 5.21 10.01 6.89
C PRO A 111 5.68 9.31 8.17
N GLY A 112 4.97 8.25 8.56
CA GLY A 112 5.42 7.41 9.67
C GLY A 112 6.72 6.68 9.31
N TYR A 113 7.64 6.66 10.25
CA TYR A 113 8.86 5.87 10.20
C TYR A 113 8.61 4.56 10.94
N LEU A 114 8.79 3.42 10.27
CA LEU A 114 8.61 2.10 10.84
C LEU A 114 9.77 1.78 11.81
N LEU A 115 9.44 1.47 13.05
CA LEU A 115 10.38 1.12 14.08
C LEU A 115 10.64 -0.39 14.14
N ASP A 116 11.85 -0.76 14.50
CA ASP A 116 12.23 -2.11 14.89
C ASP A 116 12.39 -2.20 16.41
N ASP A 117 12.37 -3.41 16.94
CA ASP A 117 12.63 -3.66 18.36
C ASP A 117 14.03 -3.17 18.73
N GLY A 118 14.12 -2.41 19.81
CA GLY A 118 15.36 -1.77 20.26
C GLY A 118 15.68 -0.41 19.66
N ASP A 119 14.88 0.09 18.67
CA ASP A 119 15.08 1.42 18.11
C ASP A 119 14.93 2.53 19.16
N GLU A 120 15.77 3.57 19.05
CA GLU A 120 15.77 4.73 19.93
C GLU A 120 15.20 5.96 19.22
N ILE A 121 14.06 6.47 19.72
CA ILE A 121 13.49 7.75 19.31
C ILE A 121 14.15 8.85 20.15
N GLU A 122 14.72 9.88 19.51
CA GLU A 122 15.41 10.97 20.18
C GLU A 122 14.67 12.29 19.97
N LEU A 123 14.37 12.97 21.07
CA LEU A 123 13.96 14.38 21.09
C LEU A 123 15.11 15.17 21.73
N ARG A 124 15.98 15.66 20.87
CA ARG A 124 17.25 16.26 21.29
C ARG A 124 17.07 17.56 22.04
N PRO A 125 17.98 17.87 22.99
CA PRO A 125 19.21 17.11 23.28
C PRO A 125 19.06 16.04 24.36
N TYR A 126 17.95 16.00 25.12
CA TYR A 126 17.93 15.31 26.40
C TYR A 126 17.14 13.98 26.40
N TRP A 127 16.09 13.89 25.61
CA TRP A 127 15.09 12.82 25.72
C TRP A 127 15.32 11.71 24.72
N LYS A 128 15.29 10.46 25.22
CA LYS A 128 15.31 9.25 24.41
C LYS A 128 14.21 8.29 24.84
N PHE A 129 13.63 7.60 23.87
CA PHE A 129 12.63 6.59 24.07
C PHE A 129 13.02 5.34 23.31
N LYS A 130 13.33 4.24 24.04
CA LYS A 130 13.72 2.98 23.44
C LYS A 130 12.54 2.05 23.33
N LEU A 131 12.29 1.54 22.14
CA LEU A 131 11.18 0.63 21.85
C LEU A 131 11.50 -0.81 22.27
N PHE A 132 10.54 -1.44 22.94
CA PHE A 132 10.51 -2.88 23.18
C PHE A 132 9.16 -3.40 22.70
N GLN A 133 9.19 -4.27 21.68
CA GLN A 133 7.97 -4.86 21.11
C GLN A 133 7.66 -6.19 21.77
N THR A 134 6.35 -6.47 21.97
CA THR A 134 5.89 -7.78 22.48
C THR A 134 6.02 -8.85 21.40
N ASP A 135 5.69 -8.49 20.17
CA ASP A 135 5.78 -9.38 19.02
C ASP A 135 7.02 -9.03 18.20
N HIS A 136 7.84 -10.03 17.93
CA HIS A 136 8.99 -9.81 17.09
C HIS A 136 8.58 -9.64 15.62
N PRO A 137 9.09 -8.60 14.94
CA PRO A 137 8.80 -8.39 13.53
C PRO A 137 9.23 -9.59 12.69
N ARG A 138 8.41 -9.94 11.70
CA ARG A 138 8.79 -10.98 10.74
C ARG A 138 10.08 -10.61 10.04
N ARG A 139 11.01 -11.59 10.03
CA ARG A 139 12.28 -11.47 9.30
C ARG A 139 12.35 -12.56 8.25
N HIS A 140 12.75 -12.17 7.06
CA HIS A 140 13.01 -13.10 5.96
C HIS A 140 14.42 -12.84 5.47
N GLU A 141 15.29 -13.83 5.67
CA GLU A 141 16.67 -13.70 5.27
C GLU A 141 16.78 -13.72 3.73
N LEU A 142 17.54 -12.77 3.21
CA LEU A 142 17.88 -12.76 1.80
C LEU A 142 18.72 -14.01 1.49
N THR A 143 18.41 -14.69 0.40
CA THR A 143 19.25 -15.79 -0.06
C THR A 143 20.68 -15.30 -0.33
N ARG A 144 21.63 -16.20 -0.33
CA ARG A 144 23.05 -15.84 -0.62
C ARG A 144 23.16 -15.07 -1.94
N VAL A 145 22.41 -15.49 -2.97
CA VAL A 145 22.39 -14.81 -4.27
C VAL A 145 21.82 -13.41 -4.13
N GLN A 146 20.69 -13.24 -3.47
CA GLN A 146 20.06 -11.93 -3.24
C GLN A 146 20.97 -11.00 -2.42
N SER A 147 21.68 -11.53 -1.42
CA SER A 147 22.62 -10.74 -0.64
C SER A 147 23.79 -10.21 -1.47
N GLU A 148 24.31 -11.03 -2.40
CA GLU A 148 25.34 -10.58 -3.35
C GLU A 148 24.75 -9.56 -4.37
N GLU A 149 23.54 -9.80 -4.88
CA GLU A 149 22.86 -8.87 -5.79
C GLU A 149 22.64 -7.50 -5.13
N CYS A 150 22.23 -7.46 -3.86
CA CYS A 150 22.03 -6.21 -3.09
C CYS A 150 23.30 -5.36 -2.97
N LYS A 151 24.48 -5.96 -3.00
CA LYS A 151 25.75 -5.21 -2.93
C LYS A 151 25.96 -4.30 -4.15
N PHE A 152 25.41 -4.65 -5.32
CA PHE A 152 25.55 -3.84 -6.54
C PHE A 152 24.85 -2.47 -6.43
N PHE A 153 23.82 -2.36 -5.61
CA PHE A 153 23.06 -1.12 -5.43
C PHE A 153 23.04 -0.61 -3.98
N ALA A 154 23.90 -1.16 -3.09
CA ALA A 154 23.97 -0.78 -1.68
C ALA A 154 24.35 0.69 -1.47
N ASN A 155 25.00 1.34 -2.44
CA ASN A 155 25.27 2.76 -2.44
C ASN A 155 24.03 3.63 -2.60
N ARG A 156 22.91 3.04 -3.03
CA ARG A 156 21.63 3.74 -3.27
C ARG A 156 20.51 3.22 -2.38
N TYR A 157 20.38 1.91 -2.23
CA TYR A 157 19.35 1.27 -1.43
C TYR A 157 19.92 0.21 -0.52
N LEU A 158 19.53 0.25 0.76
CA LEU A 158 19.79 -0.80 1.73
C LEU A 158 18.52 -1.61 1.94
N VAL A 159 18.51 -2.86 1.49
CA VAL A 159 17.40 -3.80 1.72
C VAL A 159 17.67 -4.54 3.01
N THR A 160 16.72 -4.52 3.94
CA THR A 160 16.83 -5.20 5.23
C THR A 160 16.18 -6.57 5.20
N ASN A 161 16.39 -7.39 6.22
CA ASN A 161 15.68 -8.65 6.40
C ASN A 161 14.26 -8.48 7.01
N ARG A 162 13.86 -7.23 7.36
CA ARG A 162 12.51 -6.94 7.84
C ARG A 162 11.50 -7.25 6.75
N CYS A 163 10.68 -8.27 6.98
CA CYS A 163 9.64 -8.68 6.06
C CYS A 163 8.35 -7.92 6.35
N LEU A 164 7.85 -7.19 5.35
CA LEU A 164 6.56 -6.48 5.39
C LEU A 164 5.42 -7.31 4.81
N GLY A 165 5.76 -8.35 4.04
CA GLY A 165 4.80 -9.26 3.45
C GLY A 165 5.51 -10.34 2.66
N GLU A 166 4.97 -11.55 2.69
CA GLU A 166 5.54 -12.69 2.00
C GLU A 166 4.52 -13.35 1.09
N GLY A 167 5.02 -13.80 -0.03
CA GLY A 167 4.24 -14.45 -1.02
C GLY A 167 4.90 -15.67 -1.65
N ALA A 168 4.16 -16.47 -2.47
CA ALA A 168 4.70 -17.69 -3.08
C ALA A 168 5.94 -17.41 -3.93
N GLU A 169 5.98 -16.26 -4.61
CA GLU A 169 7.01 -15.91 -5.60
C GLU A 169 7.79 -14.64 -5.24
N ALA A 170 7.31 -13.86 -4.28
CA ALA A 170 7.89 -12.58 -3.90
C ALA A 170 7.89 -12.39 -2.39
N CYS A 171 8.89 -11.70 -1.89
CA CYS A 171 8.95 -11.19 -0.53
C CYS A 171 9.03 -9.67 -0.57
N VAL A 172 8.36 -9.01 0.35
CA VAL A 172 8.33 -7.56 0.48
C VAL A 172 9.17 -7.18 1.69
N HIS A 173 10.26 -6.49 1.46
CA HIS A 173 11.21 -6.07 2.49
C HIS A 173 11.13 -4.56 2.76
N LEU A 174 11.49 -4.18 3.97
CA LEU A 174 11.81 -2.79 4.26
C LEU A 174 13.17 -2.45 3.64
N ALA A 175 13.24 -1.31 2.98
CA ALA A 175 14.48 -0.77 2.43
C ALA A 175 14.67 0.68 2.85
N THR A 176 15.89 1.20 2.72
CA THR A 176 16.22 2.60 3.00
C THR A 176 16.98 3.19 1.81
N ASP A 177 16.54 4.33 1.31
CA ASP A 177 17.31 5.15 0.39
C ASP A 177 18.50 5.77 1.14
N THR A 178 19.70 5.47 0.72
CA THR A 178 20.93 5.88 1.42
C THR A 178 21.19 7.38 1.36
N LYS A 179 20.66 8.08 0.32
CA LYS A 179 20.83 9.52 0.13
C LYS A 179 19.80 10.30 0.95
N THR A 180 18.52 9.95 0.81
CA THR A 180 17.43 10.68 1.46
C THR A 180 17.13 10.20 2.87
N LYS A 181 17.65 9.03 3.26
CA LYS A 181 17.37 8.31 4.52
C LYS A 181 15.89 7.92 4.68
N LYS A 182 15.10 8.03 3.62
CA LYS A 182 13.69 7.64 3.62
C LYS A 182 13.57 6.12 3.58
N GLN A 183 12.62 5.60 4.35
CA GLN A 183 12.22 4.21 4.25
C GLN A 183 11.38 3.98 2.99
N LEU A 184 11.61 2.86 2.35
CA LEU A 184 10.97 2.40 1.13
C LEU A 184 10.53 0.95 1.31
N VAL A 185 9.65 0.52 0.44
CA VAL A 185 9.30 -0.89 0.26
C VAL A 185 10.09 -1.46 -0.90
N CYS A 186 10.70 -2.63 -0.71
CA CYS A 186 11.38 -3.39 -1.76
C CYS A 186 10.66 -4.73 -1.98
N LYS A 187 9.93 -4.86 -3.09
CA LYS A 187 9.34 -6.12 -3.54
C LYS A 187 10.41 -6.92 -4.29
N VAL A 188 10.83 -8.03 -3.71
CA VAL A 188 11.84 -8.93 -4.28
C VAL A 188 11.15 -10.14 -4.91
N VAL A 189 11.14 -10.21 -6.23
CA VAL A 189 10.61 -11.35 -6.97
C VAL A 189 11.76 -12.30 -7.30
N ASN A 190 11.70 -13.53 -6.78
CA ASN A 190 12.67 -14.57 -7.09
C ASN A 190 12.25 -15.28 -8.38
N LEU A 191 12.93 -14.99 -9.48
CA LEU A 191 12.63 -15.57 -10.80
C LEU A 191 12.90 -17.10 -10.85
N GLN A 192 13.74 -17.63 -9.97
CA GLN A 192 14.00 -19.07 -9.88
C GLN A 192 12.82 -19.88 -9.30
N LYS A 193 11.94 -19.22 -8.53
CA LYS A 193 10.74 -19.86 -7.97
C LYS A 193 9.61 -20.00 -8.98
N LEU A 194 9.69 -19.31 -10.12
CA LEU A 194 8.69 -19.42 -11.18
C LEU A 194 8.75 -20.80 -11.83
N ARG A 195 7.67 -21.54 -11.77
CA ARG A 195 7.55 -22.90 -12.27
C ARG A 195 6.25 -23.09 -13.04
N GLY A 196 6.21 -24.08 -13.93
CA GLY A 196 5.01 -24.49 -14.65
C GLY A 196 5.17 -24.41 -16.17
N ARG A 197 4.07 -24.67 -16.91
CA ARG A 197 4.10 -24.76 -18.39
C ARG A 197 4.36 -23.43 -19.10
N ASP A 198 4.28 -22.30 -18.39
CA ASP A 198 4.30 -20.98 -19.01
C ASP A 198 5.17 -19.95 -18.22
N VAL A 199 6.38 -20.37 -17.84
CA VAL A 199 7.32 -19.53 -17.07
C VAL A 199 7.61 -18.21 -17.82
N THR A 200 7.72 -18.25 -19.13
CA THR A 200 7.98 -17.05 -19.96
C THR A 200 6.89 -16.01 -19.78
N LYS A 201 5.60 -16.39 -19.85
CA LYS A 201 4.48 -15.46 -19.62
C LYS A 201 4.45 -14.94 -18.19
N GLN A 202 4.80 -15.77 -17.20
CA GLN A 202 4.88 -15.32 -15.81
C GLN A 202 5.97 -14.24 -15.65
N VAL A 203 7.15 -14.47 -16.21
CA VAL A 203 8.23 -13.48 -16.22
C VAL A 203 7.79 -12.19 -16.91
N GLN A 204 7.21 -12.27 -18.09
CA GLN A 204 6.71 -11.12 -18.84
C GLN A 204 5.72 -10.31 -18.02
N ARG A 205 4.75 -10.95 -17.36
CA ARG A 205 3.79 -10.26 -16.47
C ARG A 205 4.47 -9.51 -15.34
N ARG A 206 5.53 -10.09 -14.72
CA ARG A 206 6.27 -9.41 -13.64
C ARG A 206 7.05 -8.20 -14.14
N PHE A 207 7.60 -8.28 -15.35
CA PHE A 207 8.23 -7.11 -15.97
C PHE A 207 7.20 -6.03 -16.31
N GLN A 208 6.06 -6.43 -16.86
CA GLN A 208 4.97 -5.54 -17.22
C GLN A 208 4.40 -4.78 -16.01
N GLU A 209 4.22 -5.44 -14.86
CA GLU A 209 3.74 -4.79 -13.61
C GLU A 209 4.59 -3.57 -13.23
N ALA A 210 5.91 -3.72 -13.17
CA ALA A 210 6.80 -2.62 -12.82
C ALA A 210 6.89 -1.56 -13.93
N ASP A 211 6.78 -1.95 -15.19
CA ASP A 211 6.78 -1.01 -16.32
C ASP A 211 5.48 -0.20 -16.36
N ILE A 212 4.35 -0.79 -16.02
CA ILE A 212 3.09 -0.07 -15.83
C ILE A 212 3.23 0.92 -14.67
N LEU A 213 3.63 0.43 -13.50
CA LEU A 213 3.72 1.25 -12.30
C LEU A 213 4.67 2.45 -12.49
N ARG A 214 5.78 2.25 -13.20
CA ARG A 214 6.75 3.31 -13.53
C ARG A 214 6.15 4.47 -14.32
N GLN A 215 5.09 4.21 -15.10
CA GLN A 215 4.44 5.21 -15.96
C GLN A 215 3.25 5.90 -15.28
N LEU A 216 2.81 5.40 -14.14
CA LEU A 216 1.63 5.87 -13.44
C LEU A 216 2.02 6.90 -12.37
N HIS A 217 1.87 8.19 -12.71
CA HIS A 217 2.10 9.30 -11.79
C HIS A 217 0.79 9.97 -11.39
N HIS A 218 0.30 9.61 -10.22
CA HIS A 218 -0.93 10.17 -9.67
C HIS A 218 -0.92 10.07 -8.15
N PRO A 219 -1.43 11.06 -7.38
CA PRO A 219 -1.42 11.02 -5.92
C PRO A 219 -2.14 9.80 -5.33
N ASN A 220 -3.16 9.28 -6.02
CA ASN A 220 -3.91 8.08 -5.59
C ASN A 220 -3.41 6.78 -6.24
N ILE A 221 -2.19 6.76 -6.71
CA ILE A 221 -1.48 5.56 -7.17
C ILE A 221 -0.19 5.44 -6.36
N LEU A 222 0.17 4.22 -5.98
CA LEU A 222 1.42 3.93 -5.27
C LEU A 222 2.61 4.44 -6.07
N SER A 223 3.44 5.29 -5.45
CA SER A 223 4.57 5.89 -6.15
C SER A 223 5.69 4.87 -6.35
N TYR A 224 6.02 4.67 -7.61
CA TYR A 224 7.21 3.94 -8.02
C TYR A 224 8.46 4.78 -7.77
N VAL A 225 9.50 4.15 -7.23
CA VAL A 225 10.80 4.80 -6.98
C VAL A 225 11.85 4.28 -7.95
N ASP A 226 12.03 2.95 -8.03
CA ASP A 226 13.03 2.33 -8.90
C ASP A 226 12.75 0.85 -9.13
N CYS A 227 13.39 0.27 -10.15
CA CYS A 227 13.41 -1.16 -10.36
C CYS A 227 14.78 -1.62 -10.84
N ILE A 228 15.35 -2.58 -10.13
CA ILE A 228 16.65 -3.15 -10.43
C ILE A 228 16.46 -4.63 -10.72
N SER A 229 16.92 -5.06 -11.88
CA SER A 229 16.97 -6.47 -12.25
C SER A 229 18.38 -7.00 -12.09
N SER A 230 18.52 -8.18 -11.54
CA SER A 230 19.81 -8.86 -11.44
C SER A 230 20.44 -9.00 -12.82
N PRO A 231 21.77 -8.81 -12.96
CA PRO A 231 22.48 -9.04 -14.22
C PRO A 231 22.34 -10.52 -14.69
N HIS A 232 22.09 -11.44 -13.78
CA HIS A 232 21.84 -12.84 -14.11
C HIS A 232 20.44 -13.12 -14.68
N SER A 233 19.50 -12.21 -14.55
CA SER A 233 18.15 -12.34 -15.11
C SER A 233 18.08 -12.12 -16.64
N LEU A 234 19.13 -11.55 -17.25
CA LEU A 234 19.22 -11.27 -18.68
C LEU A 234 19.53 -12.50 -19.56
N TYR A 235 19.94 -13.60 -18.97
CA TYR A 235 20.30 -14.83 -19.74
C TYR A 235 19.12 -15.74 -20.06
N ALA A 236 17.91 -15.31 -19.80
CA ALA A 236 16.69 -16.06 -20.08
C ALA A 236 16.05 -15.72 -21.42
N LEU A 237 16.85 -15.39 -22.43
CA LEU A 237 16.35 -15.28 -23.81
C LEU A 237 16.15 -16.69 -24.38
N PRO A 238 14.98 -17.01 -24.95
CA PRO A 238 14.76 -18.30 -25.59
C PRO A 238 15.77 -18.46 -26.73
N THR A 239 16.52 -19.55 -26.72
CA THR A 239 17.31 -19.96 -27.89
C THR A 239 16.34 -20.30 -29.02
N PRO A 240 16.65 -19.94 -30.28
CA PRO A 240 15.77 -20.18 -31.44
C PRO A 240 15.56 -21.66 -31.80
N ASP A 241 16.08 -22.59 -31.02
CA ASP A 241 15.96 -24.04 -31.29
C ASP A 241 14.70 -24.59 -30.61
N PRO A 242 13.64 -24.96 -31.37
CA PRO A 242 12.39 -25.49 -30.86
C PRO A 242 12.51 -26.88 -30.26
N PHE A 243 13.64 -27.56 -30.42
CA PHE A 243 13.89 -28.90 -29.88
C PHE A 243 14.82 -28.94 -28.67
N SER A 244 15.35 -27.81 -28.27
CA SER A 244 16.15 -27.70 -27.05
C SER A 244 15.24 -27.51 -25.85
N GLN A 245 14.82 -28.62 -25.23
CA GLN A 245 14.26 -28.63 -23.86
C GLN A 245 15.34 -28.32 -22.80
N LYS A 246 16.29 -27.45 -23.10
CA LYS A 246 17.18 -26.93 -22.08
C LYS A 246 16.38 -25.97 -21.23
N ASN A 247 16.04 -26.42 -20.03
CA ASN A 247 15.54 -25.58 -18.96
C ASN A 247 16.38 -24.30 -18.88
N CYS A 248 15.86 -23.20 -19.41
CA CYS A 248 16.43 -21.89 -19.17
C CYS A 248 16.30 -21.63 -17.67
N LEU A 249 17.37 -21.88 -16.93
CA LEU A 249 17.45 -21.51 -15.52
C LEU A 249 17.44 -19.98 -15.45
N LEU A 250 16.29 -19.42 -15.12
CA LEU A 250 16.18 -18.02 -14.72
C LEU A 250 16.96 -17.89 -13.42
N ILE A 251 18.14 -17.29 -13.47
CA ILE A 251 18.98 -17.04 -12.32
C ILE A 251 18.86 -15.56 -12.00
N GLY A 252 18.41 -15.22 -10.77
CA GLY A 252 18.39 -13.85 -10.30
C GLY A 252 17.05 -13.40 -9.73
N SER A 253 17.05 -12.17 -9.24
CA SER A 253 15.89 -11.55 -8.61
C SER A 253 15.60 -10.18 -9.25
N ARG A 254 14.35 -9.74 -9.11
CA ARG A 254 13.92 -8.38 -9.47
C ARG A 254 13.53 -7.63 -8.21
N TYR A 255 14.07 -6.43 -8.06
CA TYR A 255 13.90 -5.55 -6.92
C TYR A 255 13.10 -4.34 -7.37
N THR A 256 11.86 -4.19 -6.91
CA THR A 256 11.01 -3.04 -7.21
C THR A 256 10.85 -2.21 -5.95
N PHE A 257 11.25 -0.95 -6.01
CA PHE A 257 11.19 0.01 -4.91
C PHE A 257 9.99 0.93 -5.07
N THR A 258 9.21 1.05 -4.00
CA THR A 258 8.06 1.94 -3.92
C THR A 258 8.05 2.71 -2.61
N GLU A 259 7.23 3.75 -2.52
CA GLU A 259 6.99 4.43 -1.25
C GLU A 259 6.43 3.48 -0.18
N LEU A 260 6.70 3.77 1.09
CA LEU A 260 6.13 3.06 2.23
C LEU A 260 4.80 3.70 2.64
N ALA A 261 3.72 2.92 2.60
CA ALA A 261 2.42 3.31 3.12
C ALA A 261 2.37 3.11 4.64
N SER A 262 2.65 4.16 5.39
CA SER A 262 2.74 4.08 6.86
C SER A 262 1.38 4.00 7.58
N GLY A 263 0.28 4.16 6.87
CA GLY A 263 -1.08 3.97 7.39
C GLY A 263 -1.59 2.53 7.28
N GLY A 264 -0.83 1.66 6.62
CA GLY A 264 -1.24 0.29 6.29
C GLY A 264 -2.14 0.24 5.06
N ASP A 265 -2.91 -0.83 4.94
CA ASP A 265 -3.92 -0.99 3.91
C ASP A 265 -5.34 -0.82 4.47
N LEU A 266 -6.30 -0.73 3.56
CA LEU A 266 -7.70 -0.50 3.92
C LEU A 266 -8.29 -1.68 4.72
N MET A 267 -7.81 -2.93 4.53
CA MET A 267 -8.24 -4.06 5.33
C MET A 267 -7.79 -3.90 6.79
N SER A 268 -6.55 -3.51 7.02
CA SER A 268 -6.02 -3.18 8.35
C SER A 268 -6.78 -2.02 9.01
N PHE A 269 -7.23 -1.07 8.19
CA PHE A 269 -8.05 0.04 8.65
C PHE A 269 -9.45 -0.42 9.08
N ILE A 270 -10.12 -1.26 8.27
CA ILE A 270 -11.42 -1.86 8.59
C ILE A 270 -11.33 -2.66 9.89
N TYR A 271 -10.28 -3.44 10.05
CA TYR A 271 -10.06 -4.26 11.24
C TYR A 271 -9.96 -3.44 12.54
N ARG A 272 -9.37 -2.25 12.41
CA ARG A 272 -9.18 -1.34 13.55
C ARG A 272 -10.44 -0.57 13.93
N HIS A 273 -11.37 -0.40 13.00
CA HIS A 273 -12.54 0.44 13.16
C HIS A 273 -13.81 -0.39 13.01
N ASN A 274 -14.45 -0.72 14.12
CA ASN A 274 -15.72 -1.47 14.11
C ASN A 274 -16.83 -0.78 13.29
N LEU A 275 -16.82 0.55 13.25
CA LEU A 275 -17.76 1.37 12.50
C LEU A 275 -17.01 2.58 11.88
N ILE A 276 -17.06 2.67 10.58
CA ILE A 276 -16.46 3.79 9.84
C ILE A 276 -17.57 4.79 9.52
N ASP A 277 -17.36 6.07 9.83
CA ASP A 277 -18.32 7.11 9.48
C ASP A 277 -18.51 7.21 7.96
N GLU A 278 -19.74 7.45 7.51
CA GLU A 278 -20.05 7.51 6.07
C GLU A 278 -19.25 8.63 5.36
N PHE A 279 -18.93 9.71 6.06
CA PHE A 279 -18.14 10.78 5.48
C PHE A 279 -16.68 10.33 5.25
N ASP A 280 -16.11 9.56 6.17
CA ASP A 280 -14.78 8.96 5.99
C ASP A 280 -14.78 7.95 4.83
N VAL A 281 -15.82 7.12 4.72
CA VAL A 281 -16.00 6.23 3.57
C VAL A 281 -16.02 7.02 2.27
N ARG A 282 -16.71 8.16 2.22
CA ARG A 282 -16.75 9.03 1.03
C ARG A 282 -15.39 9.62 0.69
N ILE A 283 -14.59 10.02 1.68
CA ILE A 283 -13.22 10.51 1.47
C ILE A 283 -12.36 9.42 0.83
N ILE A 284 -12.49 8.18 1.31
CA ILE A 284 -11.75 7.03 0.76
C ILE A 284 -12.21 6.76 -0.67
N MET A 285 -13.51 6.62 -0.88
CA MET A 285 -14.06 6.24 -2.19
C MET A 285 -13.93 7.34 -3.25
N TRP A 286 -13.91 8.62 -2.86
CA TRP A 286 -13.55 9.73 -3.75
C TRP A 286 -12.17 9.52 -4.35
N GLN A 287 -11.18 9.22 -3.52
CA GLN A 287 -9.80 9.01 -3.92
C GLN A 287 -9.61 7.72 -4.72
N VAL A 288 -10.27 6.62 -4.32
CA VAL A 288 -10.28 5.37 -5.10
C VAL A 288 -10.84 5.63 -6.50
N THR A 289 -11.96 6.36 -6.59
CA THR A 289 -12.56 6.74 -7.88
C THR A 289 -11.61 7.61 -8.70
N SER A 290 -10.90 8.55 -8.08
CA SER A 290 -9.90 9.40 -8.73
C SER A 290 -8.73 8.57 -9.30
N GLY A 291 -8.20 7.62 -8.52
CA GLY A 291 -7.16 6.70 -8.96
C GLY A 291 -7.61 5.82 -10.13
N LEU A 292 -8.79 5.21 -10.03
CA LEU A 292 -9.37 4.39 -11.11
C LEU A 292 -9.62 5.21 -12.37
N ARG A 293 -10.13 6.44 -12.25
CA ARG A 293 -10.34 7.34 -13.39
C ARG A 293 -9.04 7.63 -14.12
N PHE A 294 -7.95 7.84 -13.37
CA PHE A 294 -6.64 8.02 -13.95
C PHE A 294 -6.17 6.77 -14.69
N LEU A 295 -6.30 5.57 -14.12
CA LEU A 295 -5.95 4.30 -14.76
C LEU A 295 -6.76 4.09 -16.04
N HIS A 296 -8.10 4.18 -15.95
CA HIS A 296 -9.00 3.94 -17.07
C HIS A 296 -8.79 4.94 -18.23
N SER A 297 -8.43 6.21 -17.92
CA SER A 297 -8.10 7.19 -18.95
C SER A 297 -6.82 6.86 -19.73
N ARG A 298 -5.97 5.99 -19.18
CA ARG A 298 -4.75 5.48 -19.82
C ARG A 298 -4.90 4.07 -20.36
N GLY A 299 -6.13 3.56 -20.38
CA GLY A 299 -6.40 2.24 -20.84
C GLY A 299 -5.95 1.12 -19.88
N VAL A 300 -5.60 1.43 -18.64
CA VAL A 300 -5.20 0.45 -17.63
C VAL A 300 -6.40 0.01 -16.80
N VAL A 301 -6.60 -1.29 -16.66
CA VAL A 301 -7.59 -1.90 -15.76
C VAL A 301 -6.86 -2.57 -14.60
N HIS A 302 -7.30 -2.31 -13.37
CA HIS A 302 -6.64 -2.80 -12.16
C HIS A 302 -6.82 -4.31 -11.96
N ARG A 303 -8.04 -4.82 -12.11
CA ARG A 303 -8.47 -6.23 -12.07
C ARG A 303 -8.37 -6.96 -10.73
N ASP A 304 -7.67 -6.42 -9.75
CA ASP A 304 -7.55 -6.98 -8.40
C ASP A 304 -7.77 -5.89 -7.33
N LEU A 305 -8.80 -5.08 -7.52
CA LEU A 305 -9.15 -4.06 -6.53
C LEU A 305 -9.81 -4.73 -5.33
N LYS A 306 -9.19 -4.58 -4.16
CA LYS A 306 -9.65 -5.10 -2.88
C LYS A 306 -9.04 -4.28 -1.74
N PRO A 307 -9.55 -4.36 -0.50
CA PRO A 307 -9.04 -3.55 0.62
C PRO A 307 -7.54 -3.66 0.85
N GLU A 308 -6.95 -4.85 0.64
CA GLU A 308 -5.51 -5.09 0.81
C GLU A 308 -4.65 -4.36 -0.24
N ASN A 309 -5.23 -4.03 -1.39
CA ASN A 309 -4.56 -3.32 -2.48
C ASN A 309 -4.87 -1.81 -2.48
N ILE A 310 -5.61 -1.33 -1.49
CA ILE A 310 -5.88 0.08 -1.24
C ILE A 310 -5.07 0.49 -0.01
N LEU A 311 -4.02 1.28 -0.22
CA LEU A 311 -3.07 1.65 0.81
C LEU A 311 -3.37 3.05 1.36
N LEU A 312 -3.06 3.26 2.63
CA LEU A 312 -3.14 4.55 3.30
C LEU A 312 -1.72 5.10 3.48
N ALA A 313 -1.42 6.22 2.82
CA ALA A 313 -0.08 6.82 2.89
C ALA A 313 0.28 7.24 4.32
N PHE A 314 -0.72 7.65 5.09
CA PHE A 314 -0.58 8.14 6.46
C PHE A 314 -1.60 7.45 7.37
N SER A 315 -1.33 7.46 8.67
CA SER A 315 -2.27 6.98 9.66
C SER A 315 -3.62 7.73 9.61
N PRO A 316 -4.73 7.01 9.80
CA PRO A 316 -6.09 7.52 9.55
C PRO A 316 -6.58 8.69 10.39
N LYS A 317 -5.92 9.06 11.49
CA LYS A 317 -6.31 10.24 12.29
C LYS A 317 -5.79 11.58 11.79
N LEU A 318 -5.14 11.61 10.63
CA LEU A 318 -4.81 12.88 9.96
C LEU A 318 -6.02 13.40 9.20
N LEU A 319 -6.20 14.72 9.23
CA LEU A 319 -7.25 15.45 8.51
C LEU A 319 -7.27 15.22 6.98
N HIS A 320 -6.27 14.50 6.45
CA HIS A 320 -6.12 14.28 5.03
C HIS A 320 -5.59 12.85 4.79
N TYR A 321 -6.51 11.92 4.62
CA TYR A 321 -6.17 10.58 4.15
C TYR A 321 -5.66 10.69 2.71
N ARG A 322 -4.46 10.24 2.43
CA ARG A 322 -4.04 9.96 1.07
C ARG A 322 -4.18 8.46 0.84
N VAL A 323 -5.11 8.11 -0.04
CA VAL A 323 -5.41 6.72 -0.43
C VAL A 323 -4.71 6.43 -1.75
N MET A 324 -4.08 5.26 -1.86
CA MET A 324 -3.31 4.85 -3.02
C MET A 324 -3.70 3.46 -3.47
N LEU A 325 -3.92 3.28 -4.77
CA LEU A 325 -4.08 1.97 -5.38
C LEU A 325 -2.71 1.33 -5.60
N SER A 326 -2.60 0.05 -5.30
CA SER A 326 -1.36 -0.72 -5.40
C SER A 326 -1.61 -2.08 -6.06
N ASP A 327 -0.53 -2.77 -6.40
CA ASP A 327 -0.52 -4.11 -6.97
C ASP A 327 -1.24 -4.23 -8.31
N PHE A 328 -0.61 -3.68 -9.35
CA PHE A 328 -1.08 -3.69 -10.74
C PHE A 328 -0.77 -4.99 -11.50
N GLY A 329 -0.17 -5.96 -10.83
CA GLY A 329 0.09 -7.29 -11.37
C GLY A 329 -1.12 -8.18 -11.24
N THR A 330 -1.77 -8.51 -12.33
CA THR A 330 -2.91 -9.44 -12.36
C THR A 330 -2.58 -10.87 -11.94
N SER A 331 -1.37 -11.13 -11.45
CA SER A 331 -0.93 -12.44 -11.03
C SER A 331 -0.41 -12.41 -9.62
N SER A 332 -1.25 -12.90 -8.70
CA SER A 332 -0.86 -13.54 -7.47
C SER A 332 0.33 -12.92 -6.71
N VAL A 333 0.12 -11.78 -6.09
CA VAL A 333 0.73 -11.61 -4.78
C VAL A 333 -0.01 -12.59 -3.87
N PRO A 334 0.70 -13.49 -3.21
CA PRO A 334 0.06 -14.43 -2.34
C PRO A 334 -0.70 -13.67 -1.28
N ARG A 335 -1.87 -14.15 -1.11
CA ARG A 335 -2.84 -13.70 -0.14
C ARG A 335 -2.18 -13.61 1.22
N ARG A 336 -2.10 -12.44 1.76
CA ARG A 336 -1.98 -12.30 3.20
C ARG A 336 -3.29 -12.87 3.74
N ASN A 337 -3.24 -14.04 4.36
CA ASN A 337 -4.37 -14.60 5.07
C ASN A 337 -4.55 -13.78 6.35
N ARG A 338 -5.15 -12.60 6.23
CA ARG A 338 -5.38 -11.71 7.36
C ARG A 338 -6.64 -12.00 8.13
N MET A 339 -7.53 -12.73 7.52
CA MET A 339 -8.71 -13.27 8.18
C MET A 339 -8.71 -14.76 7.97
N THR A 340 -9.10 -15.51 8.98
CA THR A 340 -9.38 -16.95 8.92
C THR A 340 -10.57 -17.27 8.00
N SER A 341 -11.10 -16.27 7.30
CA SER A 341 -12.15 -16.43 6.32
C SER A 341 -11.57 -17.05 5.05
N ASN A 342 -12.15 -18.14 4.61
CA ASN A 342 -11.88 -18.79 3.34
C ASN A 342 -12.32 -17.95 2.12
N VAL A 343 -12.70 -16.69 2.33
CA VAL A 343 -13.12 -15.74 1.30
C VAL A 343 -11.86 -15.18 0.64
N GLY A 344 -11.46 -15.84 -0.41
CA GLY A 344 -10.31 -15.42 -1.21
C GLY A 344 -10.65 -14.27 -2.16
N THR A 345 -9.67 -13.82 -2.95
CA THR A 345 -9.76 -12.77 -3.97
C THR A 345 -10.98 -12.87 -4.89
N ALA A 346 -11.53 -14.07 -5.05
CA ALA A 346 -12.75 -14.33 -5.83
C ALA A 346 -13.95 -13.49 -5.38
N SER A 347 -14.10 -13.18 -4.09
CA SER A 347 -15.25 -12.42 -3.56
C SER A 347 -15.32 -10.96 -3.99
N TYR A 348 -14.23 -10.40 -4.54
CA TYR A 348 -14.18 -9.04 -5.07
C TYR A 348 -14.28 -9.00 -6.59
N GLN A 349 -14.16 -10.16 -7.26
CA GLN A 349 -14.12 -10.23 -8.71
C GLN A 349 -15.51 -10.05 -9.31
N ALA A 350 -15.56 -9.36 -10.43
CA ALA A 350 -16.77 -9.22 -11.20
C ALA A 350 -17.23 -10.57 -11.81
N PRO A 351 -18.54 -10.82 -11.92
CA PRO A 351 -19.07 -12.10 -12.42
C PRO A 351 -18.47 -12.51 -13.77
N GLU A 352 -18.30 -11.57 -14.70
CA GLU A 352 -17.73 -11.84 -16.02
C GLU A 352 -16.27 -12.31 -15.99
N LEU A 353 -15.50 -11.99 -14.94
CA LEU A 353 -14.14 -12.51 -14.77
C LEU A 353 -14.15 -14.00 -14.44
N VAL A 354 -15.13 -14.46 -13.66
CA VAL A 354 -15.28 -15.86 -13.29
C VAL A 354 -15.63 -16.70 -14.51
N PHE A 355 -16.42 -16.14 -15.46
CA PHE A 355 -16.87 -16.83 -16.68
C PHE A 355 -15.94 -16.65 -17.88
N GLY A 356 -14.78 -15.96 -17.72
CA GLY A 356 -13.77 -15.84 -18.77
C GLY A 356 -14.13 -14.91 -19.92
N SER A 357 -15.01 -13.93 -19.69
CA SER A 357 -15.44 -12.94 -20.66
C SER A 357 -14.42 -11.81 -20.86
N ILE A 358 -14.63 -10.94 -21.85
CA ILE A 358 -13.78 -9.79 -22.16
C ILE A 358 -13.70 -8.87 -20.94
N GLN A 359 -12.48 -8.54 -20.55
CA GLN A 359 -12.21 -7.69 -19.39
C GLN A 359 -12.21 -6.23 -19.78
N THR A 360 -13.19 -5.49 -19.26
CA THR A 360 -13.33 -4.03 -19.47
C THR A 360 -13.08 -3.29 -18.15
N PRO A 361 -12.92 -1.97 -18.15
CA PRO A 361 -12.86 -1.16 -16.93
C PRO A 361 -14.01 -1.37 -15.94
N ALA A 362 -15.14 -1.92 -16.40
CA ALA A 362 -16.31 -2.22 -15.58
C ALA A 362 -16.03 -3.25 -14.47
N VAL A 363 -14.99 -4.09 -14.61
CA VAL A 363 -14.60 -5.05 -13.55
C VAL A 363 -14.11 -4.33 -12.29
N ASP A 364 -13.39 -3.22 -12.46
CA ASP A 364 -12.91 -2.42 -11.32
C ASP A 364 -14.07 -1.69 -10.63
N ILE A 365 -15.10 -1.32 -11.38
CA ILE A 365 -16.31 -0.69 -10.82
C ILE A 365 -17.08 -1.66 -9.94
N TRP A 366 -17.21 -2.92 -10.36
CA TRP A 366 -17.79 -3.95 -9.52
C TRP A 366 -17.00 -4.09 -8.21
N SER A 367 -15.69 -4.29 -8.29
CA SER A 367 -14.82 -4.41 -7.12
C SER A 367 -14.88 -3.19 -6.21
N MET A 368 -14.96 -1.97 -6.78
CA MET A 368 -15.21 -0.73 -6.06
C MET A 368 -16.54 -0.75 -5.31
N GLY A 369 -17.59 -1.30 -5.91
CA GLY A 369 -18.90 -1.50 -5.30
C GLY A 369 -18.83 -2.42 -4.08
N ILE A 370 -18.14 -3.56 -4.19
CA ILE A 370 -17.91 -4.50 -3.08
C ILE A 370 -17.12 -3.83 -1.95
N VAL A 371 -16.03 -3.14 -2.25
CA VAL A 371 -15.24 -2.41 -1.25
C VAL A 371 -16.10 -1.35 -0.54
N THR A 372 -16.92 -0.61 -1.30
CA THR A 372 -17.83 0.39 -0.73
C THR A 372 -18.85 -0.26 0.22
N LEU A 373 -19.42 -1.40 -0.19
CA LEU A 373 -20.37 -2.15 0.62
C LEU A 373 -19.74 -2.57 1.96
N ILE A 374 -18.54 -3.15 1.94
CA ILE A 374 -17.82 -3.57 3.14
C ILE A 374 -17.56 -2.41 4.10
N LEU A 375 -17.21 -1.25 3.59
CA LEU A 375 -16.96 -0.05 4.39
C LEU A 375 -18.25 0.51 5.02
N LEU A 376 -19.37 0.41 4.32
CA LEU A 376 -20.66 0.93 4.79
C LEU A 376 -21.38 -0.05 5.70
N VAL A 377 -21.47 -1.29 5.28
CA VAL A 377 -22.24 -2.35 5.97
C VAL A 377 -21.43 -3.64 5.84
N PRO A 378 -20.53 -3.91 6.80
CA PRO A 378 -19.70 -5.12 6.71
C PRO A 378 -20.58 -6.38 6.58
N PRO A 379 -20.58 -7.06 5.43
CA PRO A 379 -21.27 -8.32 5.25
C PRO A 379 -20.50 -9.46 5.94
N THR A 380 -21.17 -10.56 6.21
CA THR A 380 -20.49 -11.80 6.62
C THR A 380 -19.73 -12.38 5.40
N ASP A 381 -18.75 -13.23 5.69
CA ASP A 381 -17.95 -13.88 4.65
C ASP A 381 -18.79 -14.73 3.69
N ASP A 382 -19.82 -15.41 4.23
CA ASP A 382 -20.76 -16.19 3.43
C ASP A 382 -21.55 -15.29 2.47
N GLN A 383 -22.03 -14.15 2.96
CA GLN A 383 -22.78 -13.19 2.14
C GLN A 383 -21.93 -12.63 1.00
N LEU A 384 -20.65 -12.30 1.25
CA LEU A 384 -19.75 -11.85 0.19
C LEU A 384 -19.51 -12.90 -0.89
N SER A 385 -19.41 -14.17 -0.49
CA SER A 385 -19.23 -15.28 -1.43
C SER A 385 -20.46 -15.55 -2.27
N GLU A 386 -21.64 -15.27 -1.75
CA GLU A 386 -22.91 -15.43 -2.44
C GLU A 386 -23.18 -14.30 -3.44
N LEU A 387 -22.77 -13.06 -3.16
CA LEU A 387 -23.02 -11.90 -4.03
C LEU A 387 -22.67 -12.12 -5.49
N ILE A 388 -21.58 -12.85 -5.76
CA ILE A 388 -21.11 -13.13 -7.14
C ILE A 388 -22.04 -14.11 -7.86
N ARG A 389 -22.82 -14.91 -7.13
CA ARG A 389 -23.70 -15.95 -7.67
C ARG A 389 -25.15 -15.51 -7.76
N MET A 390 -25.50 -14.35 -7.20
CA MET A 390 -26.83 -13.79 -7.23
C MET A 390 -27.17 -13.32 -8.64
N ASP A 391 -28.43 -13.47 -9.03
CA ASP A 391 -28.98 -12.72 -10.16
C ASP A 391 -29.28 -11.26 -9.76
N GLN A 392 -29.68 -10.44 -10.74
CA GLN A 392 -29.85 -9.00 -10.48
C GLN A 392 -31.01 -8.71 -9.52
N GLU A 393 -32.08 -9.52 -9.56
CA GLU A 393 -33.26 -9.31 -8.70
C GLU A 393 -32.90 -9.58 -7.25
N VAL A 394 -32.22 -10.69 -6.97
CA VAL A 394 -31.76 -11.07 -5.62
C VAL A 394 -30.73 -10.05 -5.11
N LEU A 395 -29.83 -9.56 -5.95
CA LEU A 395 -28.85 -8.56 -5.57
C LEU A 395 -29.50 -7.20 -5.23
N ASP A 396 -30.53 -6.82 -5.99
CA ASP A 396 -31.31 -5.59 -5.74
C ASP A 396 -32.13 -5.72 -4.46
N GLU A 397 -32.72 -6.88 -4.18
CA GLU A 397 -33.44 -7.19 -2.92
C GLU A 397 -32.48 -7.14 -1.73
N TYR A 398 -31.34 -7.84 -1.81
CA TYR A 398 -30.31 -7.85 -0.74
C TYR A 398 -29.84 -6.42 -0.42
N THR A 399 -29.50 -5.62 -1.42
CA THR A 399 -29.11 -4.23 -1.22
C THR A 399 -30.26 -3.36 -0.71
N GLY A 400 -31.51 -3.73 -0.99
CA GLY A 400 -32.73 -3.12 -0.45
C GLY A 400 -32.88 -3.37 1.06
N GLU A 401 -32.77 -4.63 1.47
CA GLU A 401 -32.80 -5.00 2.91
C GLU A 401 -31.69 -4.34 3.72
N LEU A 402 -30.47 -4.25 3.14
CA LEU A 402 -29.37 -3.53 3.79
C LEU A 402 -29.73 -2.04 3.98
N ASN A 403 -30.46 -1.44 3.04
CA ASN A 403 -30.93 -0.08 3.16
C ASN A 403 -31.89 0.11 4.36
N GLU A 404 -32.79 -0.81 4.55
CA GLU A 404 -33.72 -0.79 5.69
C GLU A 404 -32.99 -1.00 7.03
N LYS A 405 -32.12 -2.01 7.10
CA LYS A 405 -31.34 -2.32 8.32
C LYS A 405 -30.33 -1.20 8.68
N ALA A 406 -29.77 -0.53 7.69
CA ALA A 406 -28.77 0.53 7.87
C ALA A 406 -29.35 1.96 7.81
N ALA A 407 -30.65 2.14 7.59
CA ALA A 407 -31.31 3.44 7.38
C ALA A 407 -31.06 4.47 8.48
N SER A 408 -30.82 4.02 9.72
CA SER A 408 -30.48 4.91 10.85
C SER A 408 -29.05 5.45 10.81
N ARG A 409 -28.15 4.85 9.99
CA ARG A 409 -26.71 5.13 10.00
C ARG A 409 -26.14 5.47 8.64
N ARG A 410 -26.83 5.13 7.54
CA ARG A 410 -26.36 5.28 6.14
C ARG A 410 -27.38 6.01 5.31
N SER A 411 -26.90 6.80 4.35
CA SER A 411 -27.76 7.53 3.45
C SER A 411 -28.28 6.62 2.32
N SER A 412 -29.49 6.87 1.84
CA SER A 412 -30.00 6.19 0.65
C SER A 412 -29.14 6.40 -0.60
N LYS A 413 -28.35 7.48 -0.63
CA LYS A 413 -27.42 7.78 -1.72
C LYS A 413 -26.22 6.84 -1.72
N SER A 414 -25.71 6.43 -0.55
CA SER A 414 -24.58 5.51 -0.44
C SER A 414 -24.95 4.14 -0.99
N LEU A 415 -26.10 3.62 -0.61
CA LEU A 415 -26.56 2.33 -1.09
C LEU A 415 -26.99 2.36 -2.57
N ASN A 416 -27.53 3.50 -3.06
CA ASN A 416 -27.75 3.70 -4.48
C ASN A 416 -26.44 3.65 -5.28
N PHE A 417 -25.35 4.25 -4.75
CA PHE A 417 -24.03 4.17 -5.36
C PHE A 417 -23.57 2.72 -5.47
N VAL A 418 -23.63 1.95 -4.38
CA VAL A 418 -23.28 0.51 -4.35
C VAL A 418 -24.10 -0.25 -5.40
N ARG A 419 -25.42 -0.09 -5.40
CA ARG A 419 -26.33 -0.77 -6.33
C ARG A 419 -26.02 -0.48 -7.79
N ARG A 420 -25.58 0.74 -8.11
CA ARG A 420 -25.19 1.12 -9.47
C ARG A 420 -23.78 0.63 -9.86
N CYS A 421 -22.93 0.31 -8.90
CA CYS A 421 -21.67 -0.38 -9.15
C CYS A 421 -21.87 -1.88 -9.36
N LEU A 422 -22.78 -2.51 -8.61
CA LEU A 422 -23.03 -3.95 -8.59
C LEU A 422 -24.14 -4.35 -9.60
N ARG A 423 -23.98 -3.97 -10.87
CA ARG A 423 -24.83 -4.47 -11.95
C ARG A 423 -24.20 -5.72 -12.57
N ILE A 424 -24.98 -6.77 -12.76
CA ILE A 424 -24.51 -8.01 -13.39
C ILE A 424 -24.04 -7.72 -14.81
N ASN A 425 -24.84 -6.97 -15.57
CA ASN A 425 -24.44 -6.48 -16.88
C ASN A 425 -23.38 -5.36 -16.76
N PRO A 426 -22.13 -5.56 -17.23
CA PRO A 426 -21.06 -4.58 -17.13
C PRO A 426 -21.39 -3.22 -17.78
N GLU A 427 -22.22 -3.20 -18.82
CA GLU A 427 -22.60 -1.97 -19.55
C GLU A 427 -23.55 -1.07 -18.74
N GLU A 428 -24.25 -1.64 -17.76
CA GLU A 428 -25.16 -0.90 -16.89
C GLU A 428 -24.46 -0.32 -15.66
N ARG A 429 -23.21 -0.71 -15.40
CA ARG A 429 -22.42 -0.19 -14.27
C ARG A 429 -22.06 1.27 -14.47
N LEU A 430 -21.80 1.96 -13.36
CA LEU A 430 -21.19 3.27 -13.43
C LEU A 430 -19.84 3.20 -14.19
N THR A 431 -19.54 4.24 -14.93
CA THR A 431 -18.16 4.54 -15.30
C THR A 431 -17.49 5.33 -14.17
N THR A 432 -16.17 5.42 -14.15
CA THR A 432 -15.47 6.27 -13.16
C THR A 432 -15.88 7.74 -13.24
N ALA A 433 -16.22 8.23 -14.43
CA ALA A 433 -16.75 9.58 -14.63
C ALA A 433 -18.13 9.77 -13.97
N LEU A 434 -19.05 8.81 -14.19
CA LEU A 434 -20.37 8.82 -13.57
C LEU A 434 -20.29 8.61 -12.05
N ALA A 435 -19.35 7.78 -11.58
CA ALA A 435 -19.11 7.59 -10.15
C ALA A 435 -18.65 8.88 -9.47
N SER A 436 -17.72 9.63 -10.07
CA SER A 436 -17.24 10.92 -9.53
C SER A 436 -18.38 11.95 -9.42
N SER A 437 -19.34 11.95 -10.33
CA SER A 437 -20.49 12.87 -10.34
C SER A 437 -21.71 12.35 -9.60
N HIS A 438 -21.64 11.13 -9.05
CA HIS A 438 -22.79 10.54 -8.36
C HIS A 438 -23.20 11.37 -7.13
N PRO A 439 -24.53 11.55 -6.87
CA PRO A 439 -25.02 12.36 -5.75
C PRO A 439 -24.44 12.01 -4.38
N TRP A 440 -24.05 10.76 -4.17
CA TRP A 440 -23.38 10.35 -2.94
C TRP A 440 -22.04 11.04 -2.73
N LEU A 441 -21.22 11.19 -3.78
CA LEU A 441 -19.92 11.84 -3.70
C LEU A 441 -20.03 13.37 -3.91
N SER A 442 -20.98 13.84 -4.72
CA SER A 442 -21.06 15.24 -5.11
C SER A 442 -21.99 16.11 -4.25
N THR A 443 -22.79 15.54 -3.34
CA THR A 443 -23.73 16.33 -2.51
C THR A 443 -23.55 16.08 -1.02
N PRO A 444 -23.80 17.07 -0.15
CA PRO A 444 -24.05 18.48 -0.48
C PRO A 444 -22.81 19.17 -1.07
N GLU A 445 -22.99 20.30 -1.74
CA GLU A 445 -21.93 21.03 -2.44
C GLU A 445 -20.71 21.34 -1.53
N LYS A 446 -20.92 21.62 -0.24
CA LYS A 446 -19.85 21.83 0.73
C LYS A 446 -18.90 20.62 0.85
N HIS A 447 -19.41 19.38 0.70
CA HIS A 447 -18.58 18.18 0.73
C HIS A 447 -17.81 18.02 -0.58
N LEU A 448 -18.43 18.32 -1.71
CA LEU A 448 -17.73 18.32 -3.00
C LEU A 448 -16.57 19.32 -3.00
N LYS A 449 -16.82 20.55 -2.50
CA LYS A 449 -15.75 21.55 -2.33
C LYS A 449 -14.63 21.07 -1.42
N PHE A 450 -14.97 20.39 -0.32
CA PHE A 450 -13.97 19.78 0.56
C PHE A 450 -13.12 18.73 -0.17
N PHE A 451 -13.74 17.83 -0.96
CA PHE A 451 -13.01 16.82 -1.71
C PHE A 451 -12.11 17.44 -2.79
N GLN A 452 -12.58 18.46 -3.49
CA GLN A 452 -11.77 19.20 -4.46
C GLN A 452 -10.56 19.90 -3.80
N GLN A 453 -10.77 20.55 -2.65
CA GLN A 453 -9.68 21.14 -1.87
C GLN A 453 -8.68 20.08 -1.36
N LEU A 454 -9.18 18.88 -1.01
CA LEU A 454 -8.33 17.76 -0.64
C LEU A 454 -7.46 17.32 -1.82
N ASP A 455 -8.03 17.22 -3.02
CA ASP A 455 -7.29 16.87 -4.25
C ASP A 455 -6.22 17.93 -4.57
N GLU A 456 -6.59 19.22 -4.52
CA GLU A 456 -5.66 20.35 -4.74
C GLU A 456 -4.49 20.30 -3.75
N LYS A 457 -4.79 20.06 -2.48
CA LYS A 457 -3.76 19.97 -1.45
C LYS A 457 -2.86 18.75 -1.66
N MET A 458 -3.43 17.59 -1.96
CA MET A 458 -2.65 16.39 -2.27
C MET A 458 -1.74 16.60 -3.47
N LEU A 459 -2.24 17.25 -4.53
CA LEU A 459 -1.43 17.58 -5.71
C LEU A 459 -0.30 18.55 -5.40
N ALA A 460 -0.54 19.54 -4.53
CA ALA A 460 0.49 20.50 -4.12
C ALA A 460 1.59 19.86 -3.25
N GLU A 461 1.21 18.93 -2.38
CA GLU A 461 2.14 18.22 -1.48
C GLU A 461 2.81 17.01 -2.16
N TRP A 462 2.17 16.45 -3.18
CA TRP A 462 2.69 15.32 -3.93
C TRP A 462 3.76 15.78 -4.91
N GLN A 463 5.00 15.64 -4.48
CA GLN A 463 6.15 15.87 -5.33
C GLN A 463 6.31 14.68 -6.27
N ASN A 464 6.06 14.93 -7.56
CA ASN A 464 6.47 14.00 -8.59
C ASN A 464 7.98 13.77 -8.45
N PRO A 465 8.48 12.56 -8.21
CA PRO A 465 9.92 12.34 -8.14
C PRO A 465 10.53 12.77 -9.48
N GLU A 466 11.24 13.90 -9.47
CA GLU A 466 11.84 14.53 -10.67
C GLU A 466 12.79 13.60 -11.43
N GLN A 467 13.17 12.47 -10.83
CA GLN A 467 14.12 11.51 -11.36
C GLN A 467 13.56 10.55 -12.41
N PHE A 468 12.26 10.42 -12.53
CA PHE A 468 11.62 9.51 -13.47
C PHE A 468 10.81 10.28 -14.49
N ARG A 469 11.47 10.74 -15.54
CA ARG A 469 10.74 11.12 -16.77
C ARG A 469 10.03 9.85 -17.23
N PRO A 470 8.69 9.83 -17.31
CA PRO A 470 7.99 8.72 -17.92
C PRO A 470 8.56 8.61 -19.34
N MET A 471 8.96 7.40 -19.73
CA MET A 471 9.11 7.18 -21.16
C MET A 471 7.76 7.49 -21.80
N PRO A 472 7.70 8.20 -22.92
CA PRO A 472 6.44 8.42 -23.62
C PRO A 472 5.98 7.06 -24.13
N LEU A 473 5.13 6.41 -23.37
CA LEU A 473 4.55 5.15 -23.75
C LEU A 473 3.05 5.38 -23.85
N ALA A 474 2.56 5.23 -25.06
CA ALA A 474 1.24 4.68 -25.23
C ALA A 474 1.29 3.30 -24.57
N LEU A 475 0.51 3.08 -23.53
CA LEU A 475 0.21 1.75 -23.06
C LEU A 475 -0.60 1.14 -24.21
N GLU A 476 0.05 0.27 -24.99
CA GLU A 476 -0.57 -0.33 -26.17
C GLU A 476 -1.77 -1.21 -25.78
N ASP A 477 -2.72 -1.34 -26.68
CA ASP A 477 -3.92 -2.19 -26.52
C ASP A 477 -3.58 -3.65 -26.12
N SER A 478 -2.36 -4.10 -26.41
CA SER A 478 -1.81 -5.40 -25.99
C SER A 478 -1.87 -5.68 -24.48
N ILE A 479 -1.89 -4.64 -23.63
CA ILE A 479 -2.07 -4.79 -22.17
C ILE A 479 -3.47 -5.33 -21.85
N PHE A 480 -4.47 -4.97 -22.65
CA PHE A 480 -5.86 -5.39 -22.46
C PHE A 480 -6.16 -6.77 -23.02
N THR A 481 -5.60 -7.09 -24.19
CA THR A 481 -5.89 -8.34 -24.89
C THR A 481 -5.06 -9.51 -24.40
N GLY A 482 -3.96 -9.26 -23.68
CA GLY A 482 -2.99 -10.29 -23.34
C GLY A 482 -2.20 -10.80 -24.56
N GLU A 483 -2.38 -10.20 -25.72
CA GLU A 483 -1.62 -10.46 -26.93
C GLU A 483 -0.39 -9.56 -26.94
N PHE A 484 0.77 -10.15 -26.88
CA PHE A 484 2.04 -9.45 -27.09
C PHE A 484 2.24 -9.34 -28.59
N SER A 485 2.35 -8.11 -29.10
CA SER A 485 2.87 -7.90 -30.44
C SER A 485 4.27 -8.52 -30.50
N HIS A 486 4.46 -9.47 -31.40
CA HIS A 486 5.79 -9.93 -31.75
C HIS A 486 6.52 -8.71 -32.33
N ASP A 487 7.54 -8.21 -31.63
CA ASP A 487 8.50 -7.31 -32.24
C ASP A 487 9.01 -7.98 -33.51
N PRO A 488 8.89 -7.34 -34.68
CA PRO A 488 9.47 -7.90 -35.89
C PRO A 488 10.99 -8.01 -35.64
N SER A 489 11.51 -9.23 -35.73
CA SER A 489 12.94 -9.47 -35.75
C SER A 489 13.60 -8.48 -36.71
N PRO A 490 14.74 -7.85 -36.37
CA PRO A 490 15.42 -6.98 -37.28
C PRO A 490 15.73 -7.76 -38.58
N GLU A 491 15.21 -7.26 -39.71
CA GLU A 491 15.47 -7.80 -41.01
C GLU A 491 17.00 -7.92 -41.20
N VAL A 492 17.47 -9.15 -41.26
CA VAL A 492 18.83 -9.46 -41.68
C VAL A 492 18.90 -9.13 -43.16
N ALA A 493 19.54 -8.01 -43.48
CA ALA A 493 19.82 -7.63 -44.87
C ALA A 493 20.50 -8.81 -45.60
N PRO A 494 20.06 -9.15 -46.81
CA PRO A 494 20.64 -10.25 -47.56
C PRO A 494 22.11 -9.92 -47.88
N ARG A 495 23.02 -10.76 -47.36
CA ARG A 495 24.44 -10.71 -47.79
C ARG A 495 24.50 -11.02 -49.27
N SER A 496 24.97 -10.05 -50.04
CA SER A 496 25.27 -10.18 -51.45
C SER A 496 26.26 -11.37 -51.63
N ALA A 497 25.89 -12.29 -52.52
CA ALA A 497 26.73 -13.38 -52.94
C ALA A 497 27.94 -12.79 -53.70
N GLY A 498 29.09 -12.74 -53.03
CA GLY A 498 30.37 -12.48 -53.65
C GLY A 498 30.89 -13.77 -54.29
N GLN A 499 31.11 -13.69 -55.57
CA GLN A 499 31.70 -14.69 -56.44
C GLN A 499 33.02 -15.23 -55.84
N CYS A 500 33.13 -16.52 -55.68
CA CYS A 500 34.40 -17.17 -55.49
C CYS A 500 34.99 -17.48 -56.87
N ALA A 501 36.02 -16.72 -57.31
CA ALA A 501 36.83 -17.07 -58.45
C ALA A 501 37.94 -18.03 -57.98
N MET A 502 38.02 -19.18 -58.64
CA MET A 502 39.15 -20.12 -58.59
C MET A 502 40.42 -19.45 -59.19
N ALA A 503 41.54 -19.61 -58.51
CA ALA A 503 42.86 -19.76 -59.17
C ALA A 503 43.83 -20.49 -58.25
N LEU A 504 44.23 -21.66 -58.73
CA LEU A 504 45.51 -22.42 -58.52
C LEU A 504 46.01 -22.65 -57.10
#